data_3572a365b117604f284743b2516881e1
#
_entry.id   3572a365b117604f284743b2516881e1
#
_cell.length_a   1.000
_cell.length_b   1.000
_cell.length_c   1.000
_cell.angle_alpha   90.00
_cell.angle_beta   90.00
_cell.angle_gamma   90.00
#
_symmetry.space_group_name_H-M   'P 1'
#
loop_
_entity.id
_entity.type
_entity.pdbx_description
1 polymer ?
#
loop_
_entity_poly.entity_id
_entity_poly.type
_entity_poly.pdbx_seq_one_letter_code
_entity_poly.pdbx_strand_id
1 'polypeptide(L)'
;MLLKDIRDYQILFLGLFLVLGIGTRDWTLRPELIGVAIATCLATQLILSLVIGHWSLANDKGQMTNDKKQIPNLRSALITSLGLSLLLRADHWTTMAIAAVLAIVSKFIFQVGDKHFFNPANFGIISALILTPDAWVSPGQWGEEWWYGLLFLGTGGMILQRIGRWDTTAAFLGSYSLLEAVRNFWLGWTWDVYWHRLMSGSLLLFALFMITDPRSIPNSRIGRIVWAVCIAGLTFILRNYFFVSTAVFWALFALAPLSILLDVFWLAPRFTWQEKDQEAGVELLTQHS
;
A
#
# COMPACT_ATOMS: atom_id res chain seq x y z
N MET A 1 18.73 -17.49 0.61
CA MET A 1 17.61 -16.60 0.30
C MET A 1 17.47 -16.49 -1.20
N LEU A 2 16.30 -16.85 -1.78
CA LEU A 2 16.14 -16.98 -3.24
C LEU A 2 16.08 -15.61 -3.97
N LEU A 3 15.52 -14.57 -3.36
CA LEU A 3 15.36 -13.26 -3.99
C LEU A 3 16.19 -12.20 -3.25
N LYS A 4 16.89 -11.34 -4.00
CA LYS A 4 17.79 -10.31 -3.43
C LYS A 4 17.01 -9.06 -2.95
N ASP A 5 15.95 -8.68 -3.63
CA ASP A 5 15.17 -7.46 -3.36
C ASP A 5 13.89 -7.81 -2.59
N ILE A 6 13.59 -7.07 -1.52
CA ILE A 6 12.37 -7.27 -0.71
C ILE A 6 11.10 -7.06 -1.54
N ARG A 7 11.14 -6.18 -2.55
CA ARG A 7 10.03 -5.92 -3.46
C ARG A 7 9.64 -7.16 -4.27
N ASP A 8 10.59 -8.04 -4.59
CA ASP A 8 10.32 -9.29 -5.32
C ASP A 8 9.50 -10.25 -4.45
N TYR A 9 9.74 -10.31 -3.13
CA TYR A 9 8.88 -11.04 -2.19
C TYR A 9 7.49 -10.43 -2.08
N GLN A 10 7.38 -9.09 -2.07
CA GLN A 10 6.08 -8.41 -2.05
C GLN A 10 5.27 -8.73 -3.31
N ILE A 11 5.90 -8.71 -4.48
CA ILE A 11 5.29 -9.11 -5.77
C ILE A 11 4.83 -10.56 -5.71
N LEU A 12 5.69 -11.46 -5.22
CA LEU A 12 5.39 -12.88 -5.10
C LEU A 12 4.16 -13.12 -4.21
N PHE A 13 4.11 -12.51 -3.03
CA PHE A 13 3.00 -12.70 -2.10
C PHE A 13 1.69 -12.08 -2.57
N LEU A 14 1.73 -10.86 -3.13
CA LEU A 14 0.54 -10.25 -3.72
C LEU A 14 0.04 -11.06 -4.93
N GLY A 15 0.94 -11.57 -5.76
CA GLY A 15 0.61 -12.48 -6.86
C GLY A 15 0.00 -13.80 -6.37
N LEU A 16 0.56 -14.38 -5.30
CA LEU A 16 0.00 -15.59 -4.67
C LEU A 16 -1.42 -15.33 -4.15
N PHE A 17 -1.69 -14.19 -3.51
CA PHE A 17 -3.04 -13.85 -3.05
C PHE A 17 -4.03 -13.69 -4.20
N LEU A 18 -3.61 -13.14 -5.35
CA LEU A 18 -4.45 -13.12 -6.55
C LEU A 18 -4.77 -14.51 -7.07
N VAL A 19 -3.77 -15.39 -7.16
CA VAL A 19 -3.96 -16.79 -7.61
C VAL A 19 -4.88 -17.54 -6.64
N LEU A 20 -4.68 -17.39 -5.34
CA LEU A 20 -5.55 -18.00 -4.33
C LEU A 20 -6.98 -17.43 -4.41
N GLY A 21 -7.14 -16.12 -4.57
CA GLY A 21 -8.45 -15.48 -4.71
C GLY A 21 -9.22 -16.01 -5.94
N ILE A 22 -8.55 -16.11 -7.09
CA ILE A 22 -9.15 -16.68 -8.32
C ILE A 22 -9.50 -18.16 -8.12
N GLY A 23 -8.60 -18.93 -7.49
CA GLY A 23 -8.74 -20.39 -7.38
C GLY A 23 -9.70 -20.86 -6.31
N THR A 24 -9.97 -20.04 -5.28
CA THR A 24 -10.72 -20.51 -4.11
C THR A 24 -12.12 -19.93 -3.97
N ARG A 25 -12.33 -18.62 -4.02
CA ARG A 25 -13.68 -18.06 -3.70
C ARG A 25 -14.01 -16.66 -4.19
N ASP A 26 -13.08 -15.91 -4.72
CA ASP A 26 -13.40 -14.53 -5.14
C ASP A 26 -13.90 -14.50 -6.58
N TRP A 27 -15.18 -14.82 -6.76
CA TRP A 27 -15.89 -14.78 -8.05
C TRP A 27 -15.88 -13.39 -8.72
N THR A 28 -15.51 -12.34 -7.97
CA THR A 28 -15.45 -10.98 -8.49
C THR A 28 -14.07 -10.63 -9.05
N LEU A 29 -13.06 -11.49 -8.86
CA LEU A 29 -11.74 -11.35 -9.47
C LEU A 29 -11.79 -11.75 -10.95
N ARG A 30 -11.61 -10.76 -11.82
CA ARG A 30 -11.62 -10.92 -13.26
C ARG A 30 -10.20 -10.85 -13.83
N PRO A 31 -9.63 -11.96 -14.36
CA PRO A 31 -8.25 -12.00 -14.86
C PRO A 31 -7.96 -10.95 -15.95
N GLU A 32 -8.95 -10.62 -16.78
CA GLU A 32 -8.81 -9.57 -17.79
C GLU A 32 -8.55 -8.19 -17.16
N LEU A 33 -9.22 -7.85 -16.04
CA LEU A 33 -9.00 -6.57 -15.34
C LEU A 33 -7.65 -6.54 -14.64
N ILE A 34 -7.16 -7.68 -14.14
CA ILE A 34 -5.80 -7.80 -13.60
C ILE A 34 -4.77 -7.50 -14.70
N GLY A 35 -4.97 -8.10 -15.90
CA GLY A 35 -4.13 -7.81 -17.06
C GLY A 35 -4.13 -6.33 -17.45
N VAL A 36 -5.31 -5.68 -17.45
CA VAL A 36 -5.46 -4.24 -17.71
C VAL A 36 -4.70 -3.42 -16.64
N ALA A 37 -4.86 -3.72 -15.35
CA ALA A 37 -4.18 -3.01 -14.28
C ALA A 37 -2.65 -3.09 -14.43
N ILE A 38 -2.12 -4.30 -14.66
CA ILE A 38 -0.68 -4.53 -14.82
C ILE A 38 -0.16 -3.79 -16.05
N ALA A 39 -0.76 -4.00 -17.22
CA ALA A 39 -0.32 -3.39 -18.47
C ALA A 39 -0.36 -1.86 -18.39
N THR A 40 -1.46 -1.29 -17.86
CA THR A 40 -1.63 0.16 -17.74
C THR A 40 -0.65 0.77 -16.73
N CYS A 41 -0.46 0.17 -15.55
CA CYS A 41 0.51 0.67 -14.57
C CYS A 41 1.95 0.66 -15.13
N LEU A 42 2.35 -0.42 -15.79
CA LEU A 42 3.68 -0.54 -16.38
C LEU A 42 3.88 0.44 -17.53
N ALA A 43 2.91 0.55 -18.45
CA ALA A 43 2.98 1.48 -19.57
C ALA A 43 3.03 2.94 -19.08
N THR A 44 2.18 3.34 -18.15
CA THR A 44 2.17 4.69 -17.57
C THR A 44 3.49 4.99 -16.86
N GLN A 45 4.03 4.05 -16.10
CA GLN A 45 5.33 4.21 -15.43
C GLN A 45 6.45 4.41 -16.43
N LEU A 46 6.50 3.62 -17.52
CA LEU A 46 7.50 3.76 -18.58
C LEU A 46 7.39 5.11 -19.27
N ILE A 47 6.20 5.48 -19.71
CA ILE A 47 5.96 6.75 -20.42
C ILE A 47 6.40 7.94 -19.55
N LEU A 48 5.94 8.01 -18.30
CA LEU A 48 6.28 9.12 -17.40
C LEU A 48 7.78 9.15 -17.09
N SER A 49 8.42 8.00 -16.89
CA SER A 49 9.87 7.94 -16.66
C SER A 49 10.66 8.42 -17.87
N LEU A 50 10.22 8.13 -19.09
CA LEU A 50 10.84 8.60 -20.32
C LEU A 50 10.64 10.12 -20.50
N VAL A 51 9.41 10.60 -20.31
CA VAL A 51 9.09 12.03 -20.45
C VAL A 51 9.88 12.88 -19.45
N ILE A 52 9.88 12.49 -18.17
CA ILE A 52 10.58 13.22 -17.10
C ILE A 52 12.10 13.11 -17.29
N GLY A 53 12.61 11.93 -17.66
CA GLY A 53 14.02 11.72 -17.97
C GLY A 53 14.49 12.61 -19.13
N HIS A 54 13.70 12.75 -20.18
CA HIS A 54 13.99 13.64 -21.32
C HIS A 54 13.96 15.12 -20.91
N TRP A 55 13.02 15.53 -20.06
CA TRP A 55 12.92 16.91 -19.55
C TRP A 55 14.10 17.29 -18.66
N SER A 56 14.53 16.37 -17.80
CA SER A 56 15.72 16.58 -16.95
C SER A 56 16.99 16.75 -17.78
N LEU A 57 17.18 15.95 -18.83
CA LEU A 57 18.31 16.07 -19.74
C LEU A 57 18.30 17.36 -20.59
N ALA A 58 17.11 17.85 -20.94
CA ALA A 58 16.98 19.09 -21.74
C ALA A 58 17.24 20.35 -20.92
N ASN A 59 16.96 20.32 -19.59
CA ASN A 59 17.18 21.48 -18.70
C ASN A 59 18.56 21.53 -18.04
N ASP A 60 19.27 20.40 -17.96
CA ASP A 60 20.62 20.34 -17.33
C ASP A 60 21.73 20.59 -18.34
N LYS A 61 21.84 21.84 -18.82
CA LYS A 61 22.93 22.28 -19.72
C LYS A 61 24.28 22.43 -19.00
N GLY A 62 24.52 21.82 -17.85
CA GLY A 62 25.72 22.20 -17.09
C GLY A 62 26.49 21.12 -16.34
N GLN A 63 25.93 19.99 -15.95
CA GLN A 63 26.68 18.95 -15.21
C GLN A 63 26.20 17.55 -15.54
N MET A 64 26.89 16.86 -16.42
CA MET A 64 26.77 15.41 -16.60
C MET A 64 27.43 14.72 -15.41
N THR A 65 26.66 14.48 -14.35
CA THR A 65 26.99 13.41 -13.40
C THR A 65 26.38 12.11 -13.90
N ASN A 66 27.21 11.10 -14.12
CA ASN A 66 26.90 9.80 -14.75
C ASN A 66 25.89 8.93 -13.99
N ASP A 67 25.29 9.42 -12.89
CA ASP A 67 24.51 8.61 -11.94
C ASP A 67 22.99 8.70 -12.10
N LYS A 68 22.45 9.42 -13.09
CA LYS A 68 20.99 9.59 -13.21
C LYS A 68 20.36 9.00 -14.47
N LYS A 69 20.80 7.85 -14.94
CA LYS A 69 19.92 7.00 -15.73
C LYS A 69 18.90 6.38 -14.76
N GLN A 70 17.82 7.10 -14.47
CA GLN A 70 16.71 6.56 -13.70
C GLN A 70 16.11 5.37 -14.46
N ILE A 71 16.60 4.19 -14.14
CA ILE A 71 15.98 2.94 -14.62
C ILE A 71 14.53 2.97 -14.12
N PRO A 72 13.53 2.86 -15.02
CA PRO A 72 12.13 2.87 -14.63
C PRO A 72 11.87 1.86 -13.49
N ASN A 73 11.32 2.31 -12.38
CA ASN A 73 11.09 1.43 -11.22
C ASN A 73 9.85 0.55 -11.46
N LEU A 74 9.98 -0.42 -12.37
CA LEU A 74 8.90 -1.31 -12.79
C LEU A 74 8.37 -2.17 -11.64
N ARG A 75 9.22 -2.53 -10.66
CA ARG A 75 8.79 -3.27 -9.46
C ARG A 75 7.73 -2.50 -8.68
N SER A 76 7.94 -1.19 -8.49
CA SER A 76 6.96 -0.33 -7.79
C SER A 76 5.64 -0.22 -8.55
N ALA A 77 5.67 -0.15 -9.90
CA ALA A 77 4.46 -0.15 -10.72
C ALA A 77 3.72 -1.49 -10.64
N LEU A 78 4.46 -2.60 -10.64
CA LEU A 78 3.88 -3.94 -10.51
C LEU A 78 3.24 -4.14 -9.13
N ILE A 79 3.88 -3.73 -8.04
CA ILE A 79 3.29 -3.76 -6.69
C ILE A 79 2.00 -2.93 -6.65
N THR A 80 1.99 -1.74 -7.25
CA THR A 80 0.81 -0.88 -7.33
C THR A 80 -0.33 -1.58 -8.08
N SER A 81 -0.05 -2.20 -9.23
CA SER A 81 -1.06 -2.90 -10.04
C SER A 81 -1.64 -4.12 -9.34
N LEU A 82 -0.80 -4.89 -8.64
CA LEU A 82 -1.25 -6.05 -7.85
C LEU A 82 -2.13 -5.61 -6.66
N GLY A 83 -1.75 -4.50 -5.98
CA GLY A 83 -2.57 -3.92 -4.92
C GLY A 83 -3.94 -3.43 -5.42
N LEU A 84 -3.99 -2.77 -6.59
CA LEU A 84 -5.24 -2.39 -7.24
C LEU A 84 -6.08 -3.64 -7.57
N SER A 85 -5.48 -4.65 -8.19
CA SER A 85 -6.16 -5.88 -8.59
C SER A 85 -6.75 -6.67 -7.42
N LEU A 86 -6.08 -6.64 -6.25
CA LEU A 86 -6.56 -7.32 -5.04
C LEU A 86 -7.73 -6.60 -4.38
N LEU A 87 -7.76 -5.28 -4.42
CA LEU A 87 -8.68 -4.47 -3.62
C LEU A 87 -9.80 -3.83 -4.45
N LEU A 88 -9.48 -3.27 -5.63
CA LEU A 88 -10.45 -2.61 -6.50
C LEU A 88 -11.19 -3.62 -7.37
N ARG A 89 -12.50 -3.43 -7.48
CA ARG A 89 -13.38 -4.13 -8.41
C ARG A 89 -14.05 -3.11 -9.32
N ALA A 90 -14.29 -3.49 -10.54
CA ALA A 90 -14.98 -2.68 -11.54
C ALA A 90 -15.72 -3.57 -12.55
N ASP A 91 -16.79 -3.07 -13.12
CA ASP A 91 -17.50 -3.77 -14.19
C ASP A 91 -16.82 -3.54 -15.55
N HIS A 92 -16.21 -2.35 -15.74
CA HIS A 92 -15.59 -1.97 -16.99
C HIS A 92 -14.05 -1.89 -16.88
N TRP A 93 -13.37 -2.33 -17.93
CA TRP A 93 -11.91 -2.24 -18.03
C TRP A 93 -11.39 -0.79 -18.00
N THR A 94 -12.20 0.17 -18.50
CA THR A 94 -11.87 1.60 -18.49
C THR A 94 -11.70 2.15 -17.09
N THR A 95 -12.55 1.72 -16.15
CA THR A 95 -12.45 2.08 -14.71
C THR A 95 -11.15 1.61 -14.10
N MET A 96 -10.75 0.35 -14.38
CA MET A 96 -9.49 -0.19 -13.92
C MET A 96 -8.30 0.56 -14.56
N ALA A 97 -8.37 0.90 -15.84
CA ALA A 97 -7.35 1.67 -16.52
C ALA A 97 -7.20 3.08 -15.95
N ILE A 98 -8.30 3.79 -15.68
CA ILE A 98 -8.30 5.12 -15.05
C ILE A 98 -7.65 5.04 -13.66
N ALA A 99 -8.04 4.06 -12.84
CA ALA A 99 -7.45 3.83 -11.53
C ALA A 99 -5.92 3.61 -11.62
N ALA A 100 -5.48 2.78 -12.56
CA ALA A 100 -4.08 2.45 -12.78
C ALA A 100 -3.25 3.66 -13.25
N VAL A 101 -3.77 4.43 -14.21
CA VAL A 101 -3.12 5.68 -14.68
C VAL A 101 -2.97 6.65 -13.51
N LEU A 102 -4.06 6.95 -12.79
CA LEU A 102 -4.05 7.93 -11.70
C LEU A 102 -3.18 7.48 -10.52
N ALA A 103 -3.15 6.18 -10.22
CA ALA A 103 -2.25 5.61 -9.22
C ALA A 103 -0.78 5.89 -9.55
N ILE A 104 -0.38 5.68 -10.79
CA ILE A 104 1.02 5.92 -11.20
C ILE A 104 1.31 7.42 -11.31
N VAL A 105 0.43 8.20 -11.91
CA VAL A 105 0.57 9.65 -12.07
C VAL A 105 0.72 10.34 -10.71
N SER A 106 -0.01 9.89 -9.68
CA SER A 106 0.08 10.44 -8.32
C SER A 106 1.50 10.43 -7.74
N LYS A 107 2.31 9.43 -8.09
CA LYS A 107 3.72 9.33 -7.64
C LYS A 107 4.58 10.48 -8.15
N PHE A 108 4.24 11.04 -9.30
CA PHE A 108 5.04 12.06 -9.96
C PHE A 108 4.52 13.47 -9.65
N ILE A 109 3.21 13.63 -9.43
CA ILE A 109 2.59 14.94 -9.17
C ILE A 109 2.65 15.29 -7.67
N PHE A 110 2.30 14.33 -6.79
CA PHE A 110 2.17 14.59 -5.37
C PHE A 110 3.44 14.21 -4.61
N GLN A 111 4.48 15.01 -4.81
CA GLN A 111 5.79 14.83 -4.18
C GLN A 111 6.20 16.06 -3.38
N VAL A 112 6.95 15.83 -2.30
CA VAL A 112 7.71 16.85 -1.58
C VAL A 112 9.16 16.40 -1.52
N GLY A 113 10.01 17.05 -2.30
CA GLY A 113 11.34 16.54 -2.66
C GLY A 113 11.18 15.25 -3.48
N ASP A 114 11.87 14.17 -3.11
CA ASP A 114 11.79 12.86 -3.79
C ASP A 114 10.76 11.91 -3.18
N LYS A 115 9.95 12.37 -2.22
CA LYS A 115 8.98 11.57 -1.48
C LYS A 115 7.56 11.85 -1.97
N HIS A 116 6.90 10.84 -2.55
CA HIS A 116 5.46 10.92 -2.77
C HIS A 116 4.73 10.60 -1.45
N PHE A 117 3.71 11.39 -1.11
CA PHE A 117 3.01 11.26 0.16
C PHE A 117 1.67 10.51 0.07
N PHE A 118 1.13 10.30 -1.12
CA PHE A 118 0.03 9.37 -1.32
C PHE A 118 0.55 7.96 -1.59
N ASN A 119 -0.07 6.96 -0.97
CA ASN A 119 0.09 5.59 -1.44
C ASN A 119 -0.57 5.47 -2.82
N PRO A 120 0.18 5.02 -3.86
CA PRO A 120 -0.33 5.07 -5.23
C PRO A 120 -1.56 4.20 -5.47
N ALA A 121 -1.58 2.98 -4.94
CA ALA A 121 -2.74 2.10 -5.09
C ALA A 121 -3.97 2.68 -4.41
N ASN A 122 -3.81 3.27 -3.20
CA ASN A 122 -4.89 3.95 -2.50
C ASN A 122 -5.42 5.15 -3.30
N PHE A 123 -4.53 5.95 -3.87
CA PHE A 123 -4.92 7.08 -4.72
C PHE A 123 -5.73 6.63 -5.92
N GLY A 124 -5.31 5.55 -6.60
CA GLY A 124 -6.05 4.97 -7.72
C GLY A 124 -7.43 4.45 -7.31
N ILE A 125 -7.54 3.76 -6.15
CA ILE A 125 -8.81 3.28 -5.61
C ILE A 125 -9.77 4.45 -5.36
N ILE A 126 -9.33 5.47 -4.62
CA ILE A 126 -10.17 6.64 -4.31
C ILE A 126 -10.58 7.38 -5.59
N SER A 127 -9.65 7.53 -6.54
CA SER A 127 -9.95 8.16 -7.82
C SER A 127 -11.03 7.40 -8.60
N ALA A 128 -10.96 6.07 -8.65
CA ALA A 128 -11.99 5.26 -9.28
C ALA A 128 -13.35 5.40 -8.59
N LEU A 129 -13.39 5.34 -7.26
CA LEU A 129 -14.61 5.50 -6.48
C LEU A 129 -15.29 6.87 -6.66
N ILE A 130 -14.52 7.93 -6.97
CA ILE A 130 -15.06 9.27 -7.22
C ILE A 130 -15.50 9.46 -8.67
N LEU A 131 -14.68 8.96 -9.63
CA LEU A 131 -14.81 9.31 -11.03
C LEU A 131 -15.70 8.33 -11.83
N THR A 132 -15.96 7.15 -11.29
CA THR A 132 -16.71 6.11 -12.01
C THR A 132 -17.82 5.54 -11.12
N PRO A 133 -18.99 5.19 -11.72
CA PRO A 133 -20.13 4.66 -10.97
C PRO A 133 -20.05 3.15 -10.70
N ASP A 134 -19.12 2.44 -11.34
CA ASP A 134 -19.00 0.99 -11.36
C ASP A 134 -17.83 0.46 -10.51
N ALA A 135 -17.13 1.36 -9.80
CA ALA A 135 -16.03 0.99 -8.93
C ALA A 135 -16.50 0.64 -7.52
N TRP A 136 -15.98 -0.45 -6.97
CA TRP A 136 -16.15 -0.76 -5.53
C TRP A 136 -14.91 -1.47 -4.97
N VAL A 137 -14.82 -1.55 -3.66
CA VAL A 137 -13.71 -2.25 -2.98
C VAL A 137 -14.20 -3.59 -2.47
N SER A 138 -13.48 -4.66 -2.82
CA SER A 138 -13.74 -5.99 -2.29
C SER A 138 -13.46 -6.01 -0.77
N PRO A 139 -14.41 -6.46 0.07
CA PRO A 139 -14.16 -6.66 1.49
C PRO A 139 -13.15 -7.78 1.75
N GLY A 140 -12.99 -8.72 0.79
CA GLY A 140 -12.07 -9.85 0.91
C GLY A 140 -12.37 -10.70 2.13
N GLN A 141 -13.66 -10.95 2.42
CA GLN A 141 -14.05 -11.78 3.55
C GLN A 141 -13.88 -13.25 3.19
N TRP A 142 -13.20 -14.00 4.05
CA TRP A 142 -12.96 -15.45 3.88
C TRP A 142 -13.84 -16.34 4.78
N GLY A 143 -14.85 -15.78 5.43
CA GLY A 143 -15.74 -16.51 6.32
C GLY A 143 -15.04 -17.02 7.57
N GLU A 144 -15.24 -18.30 7.90
CA GLU A 144 -14.66 -18.94 9.09
C GLU A 144 -13.23 -19.48 8.88
N GLU A 145 -12.63 -19.30 7.70
CA GLU A 145 -11.34 -19.88 7.36
C GLU A 145 -10.18 -19.03 7.91
N TRP A 146 -9.94 -19.12 9.20
CA TRP A 146 -8.92 -18.37 9.94
C TRP A 146 -7.48 -18.56 9.42
N TRP A 147 -7.18 -19.62 8.68
CA TRP A 147 -5.87 -19.87 8.10
C TRP A 147 -5.44 -18.82 7.05
N TYR A 148 -6.39 -18.17 6.37
CA TYR A 148 -6.08 -17.01 5.52
C TYR A 148 -5.48 -15.86 6.33
N GLY A 149 -6.00 -15.62 7.54
CA GLY A 149 -5.43 -14.63 8.45
C GLY A 149 -3.97 -14.94 8.79
N LEU A 150 -3.65 -16.20 9.06
CA LEU A 150 -2.26 -16.63 9.31
C LEU A 150 -1.38 -16.47 8.08
N LEU A 151 -1.89 -16.75 6.89
CA LEU A 151 -1.17 -16.56 5.64
C LEU A 151 -0.83 -15.08 5.41
N PHE A 152 -1.81 -14.18 5.58
CA PHE A 152 -1.59 -12.73 5.47
C PHE A 152 -0.61 -12.22 6.52
N LEU A 153 -0.80 -12.59 7.79
CA LEU A 153 0.07 -12.16 8.88
C LEU A 153 1.49 -12.70 8.75
N GLY A 154 1.64 -13.96 8.33
CA GLY A 154 2.95 -14.58 8.13
C GLY A 154 3.74 -13.93 6.98
N THR A 155 3.12 -13.79 5.83
CA THR A 155 3.77 -13.18 4.64
C THR A 155 3.99 -11.68 4.81
N GLY A 156 2.98 -10.95 5.29
CA GLY A 156 3.08 -9.53 5.57
C GLY A 156 4.06 -9.23 6.70
N GLY A 157 4.02 -10.01 7.78
CA GLY A 157 4.95 -9.89 8.91
C GLY A 157 6.41 -10.08 8.49
N MET A 158 6.69 -11.03 7.61
CA MET A 158 8.03 -11.25 7.04
C MET A 158 8.53 -10.02 6.27
N ILE A 159 7.67 -9.40 5.45
CA ILE A 159 8.02 -8.19 4.71
C ILE A 159 8.25 -7.03 5.66
N LEU A 160 7.34 -6.82 6.62
CA LEU A 160 7.39 -5.71 7.57
C LEU A 160 8.62 -5.76 8.48
N GLN A 161 9.00 -6.94 8.94
CA GLN A 161 10.20 -7.15 9.74
C GLN A 161 11.44 -6.71 8.96
N ARG A 162 11.50 -7.03 7.67
CA ARG A 162 12.64 -6.68 6.80
C ARG A 162 12.67 -5.20 6.43
N ILE A 163 11.52 -4.60 6.15
CA ILE A 163 11.42 -3.17 5.87
C ILE A 163 11.63 -2.35 7.16
N GLY A 164 11.42 -2.94 8.34
CA GLY A 164 11.51 -2.26 9.64
C GLY A 164 10.34 -1.29 9.86
N ARG A 165 9.13 -1.61 9.34
CA ARG A 165 7.93 -0.77 9.42
C ARG A 165 6.75 -1.47 10.13
N TRP A 166 7.01 -2.53 10.87
CA TRP A 166 6.02 -3.28 11.64
C TRP A 166 5.30 -2.41 12.69
N ASP A 167 5.97 -1.35 13.19
CA ASP A 167 5.44 -0.38 14.15
C ASP A 167 4.18 0.33 13.62
N THR A 168 4.13 0.65 12.32
CA THR A 168 2.99 1.29 11.66
C THR A 168 1.78 0.38 11.66
N THR A 169 1.95 -0.88 11.24
CA THR A 169 0.88 -1.89 11.26
C THR A 169 0.38 -2.16 12.67
N ALA A 170 1.30 -2.37 13.62
CA ALA A 170 0.95 -2.63 15.01
C ALA A 170 0.18 -1.45 15.64
N ALA A 171 0.60 -0.21 15.39
CA ALA A 171 -0.09 0.98 15.86
C ALA A 171 -1.49 1.11 15.25
N PHE A 172 -1.62 0.90 13.93
CA PHE A 172 -2.91 0.97 13.24
C PHE A 172 -3.87 -0.13 13.72
N LEU A 173 -3.48 -1.40 13.61
CA LEU A 173 -4.34 -2.53 13.98
C LEU A 173 -4.66 -2.53 15.48
N GLY A 174 -3.67 -2.23 16.33
CA GLY A 174 -3.87 -2.15 17.77
C GLY A 174 -4.87 -1.07 18.17
N SER A 175 -4.71 0.15 17.61
CA SER A 175 -5.61 1.27 17.90
C SER A 175 -7.01 1.02 17.34
N TYR A 176 -7.12 0.55 16.09
CA TYR A 176 -8.41 0.26 15.46
C TYR A 176 -9.15 -0.88 16.20
N SER A 177 -8.44 -1.96 16.51
CA SER A 177 -8.95 -3.10 17.27
C SER A 177 -9.42 -2.68 18.67
N LEU A 178 -8.65 -1.83 19.37
CA LEU A 178 -9.04 -1.30 20.68
C LEU A 178 -10.33 -0.47 20.60
N LEU A 179 -10.43 0.43 19.63
CA LEU A 179 -11.64 1.25 19.44
C LEU A 179 -12.88 0.40 19.13
N GLU A 180 -12.74 -0.62 18.27
CA GLU A 180 -13.83 -1.56 17.96
C GLU A 180 -14.18 -2.44 19.18
N ALA A 181 -13.20 -2.86 19.99
CA ALA A 181 -13.44 -3.62 21.23
C ALA A 181 -14.20 -2.79 22.27
N VAL A 182 -13.78 -1.54 22.49
CA VAL A 182 -14.48 -0.62 23.41
C VAL A 182 -15.93 -0.39 22.94
N ARG A 183 -16.13 -0.16 21.64
CA ARG A 183 -17.47 0.01 21.08
C ARG A 183 -18.32 -1.26 21.21
N ASN A 184 -17.75 -2.42 20.91
CA ASN A 184 -18.43 -3.73 21.03
C ASN A 184 -18.90 -3.97 22.48
N PHE A 185 -18.02 -3.70 23.44
CA PHE A 185 -18.32 -3.80 24.87
C PHE A 185 -19.42 -2.81 25.28
N TRP A 186 -19.31 -1.53 24.86
CA TRP A 186 -20.28 -0.48 25.18
C TRP A 186 -21.68 -0.79 24.67
N LEU A 187 -21.79 -1.40 23.48
CA LEU A 187 -23.07 -1.74 22.86
C LEU A 187 -23.62 -3.10 23.34
N GLY A 188 -22.88 -3.83 24.16
CA GLY A 188 -23.28 -5.14 24.65
C GLY A 188 -23.33 -6.22 23.56
N TRP A 189 -22.56 -6.03 22.46
CA TRP A 189 -22.53 -7.01 21.37
C TRP A 189 -21.65 -8.21 21.71
N THR A 190 -21.94 -9.34 21.07
CA THR A 190 -21.17 -10.57 21.20
C THR A 190 -19.80 -10.43 20.52
N TRP A 191 -18.79 -11.17 20.98
CA TRP A 191 -17.42 -11.06 20.50
C TRP A 191 -17.22 -11.58 19.07
N ASP A 192 -18.15 -12.38 18.55
CA ASP A 192 -18.18 -12.80 17.14
C ASP A 192 -18.31 -11.60 16.19
N VAL A 193 -19.12 -10.59 16.53
CA VAL A 193 -19.22 -9.34 15.76
C VAL A 193 -17.88 -8.61 15.68
N TYR A 194 -17.16 -8.54 16.80
CA TYR A 194 -15.85 -7.95 16.85
C TYR A 194 -14.84 -8.69 15.94
N TRP A 195 -14.75 -10.01 16.07
CA TRP A 195 -13.86 -10.81 15.25
C TRP A 195 -14.21 -10.74 13.76
N HIS A 196 -15.49 -10.80 13.42
CA HIS A 196 -15.93 -10.67 12.04
C HIS A 196 -15.49 -9.34 11.40
N ARG A 197 -15.43 -8.25 12.16
CA ARG A 197 -14.95 -6.94 11.69
C ARG A 197 -13.45 -6.90 11.43
N LEU A 198 -12.68 -7.64 12.20
CA LEU A 198 -11.23 -7.69 12.06
C LEU A 198 -10.77 -8.74 11.02
N MET A 199 -11.55 -9.79 10.81
CA MET A 199 -11.27 -10.86 9.84
C MET A 199 -11.69 -10.46 8.42
N SER A 200 -11.15 -9.36 7.93
CA SER A 200 -11.36 -8.86 6.57
C SER A 200 -10.03 -8.82 5.81
N GLY A 201 -9.99 -9.47 4.65
CA GLY A 201 -8.79 -9.49 3.81
C GLY A 201 -8.39 -8.10 3.34
N SER A 202 -9.35 -7.25 3.03
CA SER A 202 -9.08 -5.87 2.65
C SER A 202 -8.44 -5.09 3.80
N LEU A 203 -8.86 -5.29 5.04
CA LEU A 203 -8.27 -4.67 6.23
C LEU A 203 -6.82 -5.16 6.44
N LEU A 204 -6.58 -6.48 6.33
CA LEU A 204 -5.24 -7.02 6.51
C LEU A 204 -4.29 -6.64 5.35
N LEU A 205 -4.74 -6.68 4.10
CA LEU A 205 -3.97 -6.17 2.96
C LEU A 205 -3.62 -4.70 3.13
N PHE A 206 -4.60 -3.89 3.56
CA PHE A 206 -4.38 -2.49 3.88
C PHE A 206 -3.32 -2.32 4.97
N ALA A 207 -3.46 -3.01 6.10
CA ALA A 207 -2.60 -2.87 7.27
C ALA A 207 -1.17 -3.42 7.08
N LEU A 208 -1.01 -4.43 6.23
CA LEU A 208 0.29 -5.10 6.03
C LEU A 208 1.06 -4.58 4.82
N PHE A 209 0.36 -4.12 3.76
CA PHE A 209 0.99 -3.81 2.48
C PHE A 209 0.75 -2.38 1.99
N MET A 210 -0.33 -1.71 2.42
CA MET A 210 -0.68 -0.38 1.91
C MET A 210 -0.26 0.74 2.86
N ILE A 211 -0.66 0.69 4.15
CA ILE A 211 -0.29 1.70 5.16
C ILE A 211 1.20 1.67 5.51
N THR A 212 1.93 0.68 5.06
CA THR A 212 3.34 0.46 5.37
C THR A 212 4.26 0.79 4.20
N ASP A 213 3.75 1.39 3.12
CA ASP A 213 4.57 1.83 1.99
C ASP A 213 5.64 2.82 2.47
N PRO A 214 6.93 2.42 2.51
CA PRO A 214 7.96 3.19 3.18
C PRO A 214 8.23 4.55 2.55
N ARG A 215 7.76 4.78 1.31
CA ARG A 215 7.94 6.04 0.60
C ARG A 215 6.80 7.04 0.80
N SER A 216 5.65 6.61 1.34
CA SER A 216 4.48 7.48 1.55
C SER A 216 4.20 7.80 3.02
N ILE A 217 4.83 7.07 3.96
CA ILE A 217 4.61 7.22 5.41
C ILE A 217 5.66 8.13 6.07
N PRO A 218 5.45 8.64 7.30
CA PRO A 218 6.45 9.42 8.03
C PRO A 218 7.76 8.66 8.22
N ASN A 219 8.89 9.38 8.15
CA ASN A 219 10.22 8.78 8.25
C ASN A 219 10.54 8.35 9.69
N SER A 220 10.17 9.17 10.69
CA SER A 220 10.42 8.89 12.09
C SER A 220 9.47 7.83 12.65
N ARG A 221 9.93 7.03 13.61
CA ARG A 221 9.10 6.03 14.30
C ARG A 221 7.92 6.65 15.03
N ILE A 222 8.14 7.76 15.74
CA ILE A 222 7.09 8.48 16.48
C ILE A 222 6.05 9.02 15.49
N GLY A 223 6.50 9.66 14.40
CA GLY A 223 5.61 10.16 13.35
C GLY A 223 4.74 9.05 12.76
N ARG A 224 5.30 7.86 12.49
CA ARG A 224 4.54 6.71 11.97
C ARG A 224 3.48 6.22 12.95
N ILE A 225 3.81 6.12 14.24
CA ILE A 225 2.85 5.67 15.26
C ILE A 225 1.70 6.68 15.39
N VAL A 226 2.01 7.98 15.52
CA VAL A 226 0.99 9.03 15.60
C VAL A 226 0.11 9.02 14.36
N TRP A 227 0.71 8.96 13.17
CA TRP A 227 -0.02 8.93 11.91
C TRP A 227 -0.94 7.71 11.79
N ALA A 228 -0.46 6.52 12.16
CA ALA A 228 -1.23 5.28 12.13
C ALA A 228 -2.41 5.31 13.13
N VAL A 229 -2.21 5.88 14.32
CA VAL A 229 -3.28 6.09 15.32
C VAL A 229 -4.33 7.06 14.78
N CYS A 230 -3.93 8.16 14.14
CA CYS A 230 -4.87 9.10 13.51
C CYS A 230 -5.69 8.42 12.40
N ILE A 231 -5.06 7.60 11.56
CA ILE A 231 -5.76 6.83 10.52
C ILE A 231 -6.75 5.85 11.14
N ALA A 232 -6.36 5.13 12.20
CA ALA A 232 -7.24 4.22 12.91
C ALA A 232 -8.46 4.94 13.50
N GLY A 233 -8.25 6.10 14.14
CA GLY A 233 -9.33 6.94 14.68
C GLY A 233 -10.28 7.43 13.61
N LEU A 234 -9.75 7.98 12.50
CA LEU A 234 -10.59 8.45 11.39
C LEU A 234 -11.33 7.29 10.72
N THR A 235 -10.67 6.13 10.53
CA THR A 235 -11.31 4.91 10.03
C THR A 235 -12.48 4.51 10.91
N PHE A 236 -12.29 4.49 12.23
CA PHE A 236 -13.33 4.15 13.19
C PHE A 236 -14.53 5.11 13.08
N ILE A 237 -14.27 6.41 13.00
CA ILE A 237 -15.33 7.45 12.85
C ILE A 237 -16.08 7.24 11.53
N LEU A 238 -15.38 7.18 10.40
CA LEU A 238 -16.00 7.01 9.09
C LEU A 238 -16.84 5.73 9.00
N ARG A 239 -16.36 4.63 9.58
CA ARG A 239 -17.05 3.35 9.52
C ARG A 239 -18.26 3.26 10.44
N ASN A 240 -18.16 3.78 11.65
CA ASN A 240 -19.15 3.57 12.70
C ASN A 240 -20.19 4.70 12.84
N TYR A 241 -19.85 5.94 12.44
CA TYR A 241 -20.77 7.07 12.49
C TYR A 241 -21.27 7.46 11.10
N PHE A 242 -20.43 7.38 10.08
CA PHE A 242 -20.80 7.72 8.70
C PHE A 242 -21.12 6.51 7.84
N PHE A 243 -20.96 5.30 8.35
CA PHE A 243 -21.26 4.02 7.67
C PHE A 243 -20.54 3.84 6.33
N VAL A 244 -19.34 4.41 6.21
CA VAL A 244 -18.51 4.27 5.00
C VAL A 244 -17.83 2.90 5.01
N SER A 245 -18.20 2.01 4.11
CA SER A 245 -17.63 0.66 4.00
C SER A 245 -16.14 0.68 3.63
N THR A 246 -15.71 1.66 2.84
CA THR A 246 -14.33 1.88 2.36
C THR A 246 -13.52 2.82 3.26
N ALA A 247 -13.89 2.95 4.54
CA ALA A 247 -13.37 3.92 5.50
C ALA A 247 -11.84 3.94 5.60
N VAL A 248 -11.17 2.77 5.58
CA VAL A 248 -9.70 2.69 5.69
C VAL A 248 -8.98 3.41 4.55
N PHE A 249 -9.52 3.32 3.32
CA PHE A 249 -8.95 3.95 2.14
C PHE A 249 -9.14 5.47 2.16
N TRP A 250 -10.33 5.94 2.57
CA TRP A 250 -10.62 7.36 2.76
C TRP A 250 -9.79 7.97 3.88
N ALA A 251 -9.61 7.27 5.00
CA ALA A 251 -8.78 7.73 6.11
C ALA A 251 -7.31 7.90 5.70
N LEU A 252 -6.76 6.90 4.98
CA LEU A 252 -5.40 6.97 4.45
C LEU A 252 -5.25 8.12 3.45
N PHE A 253 -6.21 8.29 2.55
CA PHE A 253 -6.20 9.36 1.56
C PHE A 253 -6.23 10.74 2.22
N ALA A 254 -7.18 10.95 3.13
CA ALA A 254 -7.34 12.23 3.82
C ALA A 254 -6.13 12.61 4.69
N LEU A 255 -5.51 11.63 5.34
CA LEU A 255 -4.37 11.85 6.24
C LEU A 255 -3.00 11.65 5.57
N ALA A 256 -2.96 11.38 4.27
CA ALA A 256 -1.69 11.26 3.54
C ALA A 256 -0.82 12.54 3.64
N PRO A 257 -1.35 13.77 3.46
CA PRO A 257 -0.56 15.00 3.60
C PRO A 257 0.00 15.21 5.00
N LEU A 258 -0.64 14.67 6.05
CA LEU A 258 -0.15 14.74 7.42
C LEU A 258 1.25 14.11 7.57
N SER A 259 1.59 13.12 6.73
CA SER A 259 2.91 12.49 6.74
C SER A 259 4.04 13.51 6.53
N ILE A 260 3.82 14.53 5.71
CA ILE A 260 4.78 15.60 5.45
C ILE A 260 4.95 16.49 6.67
N LEU A 261 3.83 16.89 7.31
CA LEU A 261 3.87 17.71 8.52
C LEU A 261 4.61 16.98 9.65
N LEU A 262 4.37 15.68 9.81
CA LEU A 262 5.04 14.88 10.82
C LEU A 262 6.55 14.72 10.54
N ASP A 263 6.97 14.72 9.28
CA ASP A 263 8.39 14.72 8.92
C ASP A 263 9.10 16.05 9.24
N VAL A 264 8.36 17.16 9.30
CA VAL A 264 8.89 18.46 9.75
C VAL A 264 9.07 18.49 11.26
N PHE A 265 8.10 17.93 12.02
CA PHE A 265 8.17 17.90 13.49
C PHE A 265 9.17 16.87 14.02
N TRP A 266 9.28 15.71 13.38
CA TRP A 266 10.16 14.62 13.79
C TRP A 266 11.09 14.24 12.64
N LEU A 267 12.22 14.94 12.56
CA LEU A 267 13.23 14.70 11.55
C LEU A 267 13.83 13.30 11.70
N ALA A 268 13.88 12.57 10.57
CA ALA A 268 14.54 11.27 10.48
C ALA A 268 15.06 11.04 9.05
N PRO A 269 16.06 10.18 8.85
CA PRO A 269 16.56 9.84 7.52
C PRO A 269 15.44 9.31 6.63
N ARG A 270 15.46 9.73 5.37
CA ARG A 270 14.51 9.23 4.36
C ARG A 270 14.82 7.78 4.03
N PHE A 271 13.76 7.02 3.78
CA PHE A 271 13.90 5.63 3.37
C PHE A 271 14.43 5.56 1.93
N THR A 272 15.54 4.82 1.74
CA THR A 272 16.07 4.46 0.42
C THR A 272 16.18 2.96 0.29
N TRP A 273 15.83 2.41 -0.89
CA TRP A 273 15.92 0.96 -1.12
C TRP A 273 17.38 0.48 -1.21
N GLN A 274 18.31 1.34 -1.65
CA GLN A 274 19.72 1.00 -1.87
C GLN A 274 20.51 0.81 -0.58
N GLU A 275 20.23 1.59 0.48
CA GLU A 275 20.91 1.45 1.76
C GLU A 275 20.62 0.09 2.42
N LYS A 276 19.40 -0.41 2.31
CA LYS A 276 19.03 -1.70 2.89
C LYS A 276 19.63 -2.91 2.16
N ASP A 277 19.84 -2.80 0.86
CA ASP A 277 20.51 -3.86 0.09
C ASP A 277 22.00 -3.93 0.46
N GLN A 278 22.63 -2.81 0.84
CA GLN A 278 24.01 -2.77 1.33
C GLN A 278 24.14 -3.29 2.77
N GLU A 279 23.25 -2.89 3.68
CA GLU A 279 23.23 -3.40 5.07
C GLU A 279 23.01 -4.93 5.10
N ALA A 280 22.08 -5.45 4.31
CA ALA A 280 21.84 -6.89 4.19
C ALA A 280 23.05 -7.63 3.58
N GLY A 281 23.80 -6.99 2.66
CA GLY A 281 25.04 -7.54 2.08
C GLY A 281 26.18 -7.59 3.09
N VAL A 282 26.31 -6.58 3.95
CA VAL A 282 27.33 -6.50 5.00
C VAL A 282 27.04 -7.49 6.12
N GLU A 283 25.79 -7.64 6.57
CA GLU A 283 25.41 -8.65 7.58
C GLU A 283 25.71 -10.09 7.12
N LEU A 284 25.50 -10.40 5.83
CA LEU A 284 25.82 -11.71 5.28
C LEU A 284 27.34 -11.97 5.24
N LEU A 285 28.15 -10.94 5.00
CA LEU A 285 29.61 -11.06 4.98
C LEU A 285 30.21 -11.20 6.40
N THR A 286 29.58 -10.57 7.40
CA THR A 286 30.02 -10.68 8.81
C THR A 286 29.56 -11.98 9.49
N GLN A 287 28.54 -12.68 8.98
CA GLN A 287 28.13 -14.00 9.48
C GLN A 287 28.98 -15.16 8.93
N HIS A 288 29.78 -14.92 7.90
CA HIS A 288 30.64 -15.93 7.27
C HIS A 288 32.16 -15.69 7.53
N SER A 289 32.51 -14.68 8.30
CA SER A 289 33.87 -14.43 8.82
C SER A 289 33.96 -14.82 10.30
#